data_05389c23be0ca60e2f946b5f8fd813d3
#
_entry.id   05389c23be0ca60e2f946b5f8fd813d3
#
_cell.length_a   1.000
_cell.length_b   1.000
_cell.length_c   1.000
_cell.angle_alpha   90.00
_cell.angle_beta   90.00
_cell.angle_gamma   90.00
#
_symmetry.space_group_name_H-M   'P 1'
#
loop_
_entity.id
_entity.type
_entity.pdbx_description
1 polymer ?
#
loop_
_entity_poly.entity_id
_entity_poly.type
_entity_poly.pdbx_seq_one_letter_code
_entity_poly.pdbx_strand_id
1 'polypeptide(L)'
;MFLRTPQKDAKLLRAVRDFTEYNTDPKAAVIVTAERTNVDVVDSWIIFLFYDGPTPPAGMFDNFTDVNPLLDTTRTRTYADLMAYSNWVVLKGFVVDIATETVPIPKAADVEEVFGGLHNHWRNVTDTTLLEPGIVASIAWQPFPKAIAREARKRSPDLIDADDDHDKLIIEMNYAFSLQSSYGRMADTMEATYGGVRERVLAWQQDGTLPQTYLPVFMNYGFYRQDYWGRLKPENRALAKRVQEEVDPNGLFRTRTGGWRP
;
A
#
# COMPACT_ATOMS: atom_id res chain seq x y z
N MET A 1 -2.91 16.94 -6.14
CA MET A 1 -4.24 16.30 -6.34
C MET A 1 -4.64 16.40 -7.79
N PHE A 2 -5.21 15.35 -8.36
CA PHE A 2 -5.57 15.27 -9.77
C PHE A 2 -6.98 14.68 -9.92
N LEU A 3 -7.84 15.28 -10.74
CA LEU A 3 -9.05 14.59 -11.17
C LEU A 3 -8.68 13.41 -12.06
N ARG A 4 -9.36 12.29 -11.85
CA ARG A 4 -9.11 11.06 -12.57
C ARG A 4 -9.50 11.18 -14.06
N THR A 5 -8.67 10.60 -14.92
CA THR A 5 -9.03 10.18 -16.27
C THR A 5 -8.27 8.89 -16.60
N PRO A 6 -8.76 8.01 -17.49
CA PRO A 6 -8.03 6.79 -17.86
C PRO A 6 -6.59 7.05 -18.31
N GLN A 7 -6.34 8.15 -19.00
CA GLN A 7 -4.99 8.53 -19.45
C GLN A 7 -4.07 8.90 -18.26
N LYS A 8 -4.62 9.55 -17.23
CA LYS A 8 -3.87 9.85 -16.01
C LYS A 8 -3.61 8.60 -15.19
N ASP A 9 -4.59 7.67 -15.10
CA ASP A 9 -4.40 6.38 -14.45
C ASP A 9 -3.18 5.65 -15.03
N ALA A 10 -3.15 5.46 -16.35
CA ALA A 10 -2.05 4.78 -17.03
C ALA A 10 -0.70 5.48 -16.82
N LYS A 11 -0.66 6.82 -16.88
CA LYS A 11 0.57 7.59 -16.65
C LYS A 11 1.09 7.45 -15.22
N LEU A 12 0.21 7.56 -14.23
CA LEU A 12 0.59 7.50 -12.82
C LEU A 12 1.02 6.10 -12.40
N LEU A 13 0.33 5.06 -12.86
CA LEU A 13 0.71 3.67 -12.61
C LEU A 13 2.06 3.34 -13.25
N ARG A 14 2.34 3.86 -14.44
CA ARG A 14 3.67 3.76 -15.05
C ARG A 14 4.72 4.54 -14.26
N ALA A 15 4.41 5.76 -13.85
CA ALA A 15 5.34 6.59 -13.09
C ALA A 15 5.75 5.95 -11.75
N VAL A 16 4.82 5.35 -11.02
CA VAL A 16 5.14 4.66 -9.75
C VAL A 16 5.97 3.40 -10.00
N ARG A 17 5.67 2.64 -11.05
CA ARG A 17 6.49 1.48 -11.45
C ARG A 17 7.93 1.91 -11.79
N ASP A 18 8.08 2.94 -12.62
CA ASP A 18 9.39 3.42 -13.08
C ASP A 18 10.17 4.05 -11.93
N PHE A 19 9.51 4.80 -11.04
CA PHE A 19 10.15 5.31 -9.82
C PHE A 19 10.66 4.17 -8.94
N THR A 20 9.89 3.09 -8.79
CA THR A 20 10.30 1.93 -7.98
C THR A 20 11.54 1.24 -8.53
N GLU A 21 11.65 1.11 -9.86
CA GLU A 21 12.78 0.44 -10.52
C GLU A 21 14.02 1.33 -10.65
N TYR A 22 13.82 2.60 -11.01
CA TYR A 22 14.93 3.45 -11.47
C TYR A 22 15.40 4.48 -10.46
N ASN A 23 14.61 4.79 -9.42
CA ASN A 23 15.07 5.72 -8.39
C ASN A 23 16.14 5.06 -7.52
N THR A 24 17.33 5.66 -7.53
CA THR A 24 18.47 5.22 -6.71
C THR A 24 18.79 6.18 -5.55
N ASP A 25 18.11 7.32 -5.46
CA ASP A 25 18.32 8.27 -4.37
C ASP A 25 17.51 7.84 -3.14
N PRO A 26 18.18 7.45 -2.03
CA PRO A 26 17.50 6.99 -0.83
C PRO A 26 16.74 8.09 -0.08
N LYS A 27 16.90 9.35 -0.47
CA LYS A 27 16.20 10.50 0.12
C LYS A 27 14.83 10.74 -0.49
N ALA A 28 14.53 10.12 -1.65
CA ALA A 28 13.29 10.32 -2.37
C ALA A 28 12.28 9.22 -2.07
N ALA A 29 11.04 9.60 -1.80
CA ALA A 29 9.93 8.68 -1.65
C ALA A 29 8.66 9.26 -2.27
N VAL A 30 7.77 8.36 -2.72
CA VAL A 30 6.45 8.74 -3.23
C VAL A 30 5.39 7.79 -2.67
N ILE A 31 4.16 8.31 -2.50
CA ILE A 31 2.95 7.50 -2.32
C ILE A 31 1.95 8.02 -3.35
N VAL A 32 1.42 7.12 -4.16
CA VAL A 32 0.46 7.44 -5.23
C VAL A 32 -0.87 6.81 -4.87
N THR A 33 -1.87 7.61 -4.52
CA THR A 33 -3.15 7.16 -3.98
C THR A 33 -4.29 7.55 -4.91
N ALA A 34 -5.08 6.57 -5.35
CA ALA A 34 -6.38 6.81 -5.95
C ALA A 34 -7.45 6.84 -4.85
N GLU A 35 -8.37 7.80 -4.92
CA GLU A 35 -9.42 7.99 -3.93
C GLU A 35 -10.77 8.17 -4.59
N ARG A 36 -11.81 7.55 -4.00
CA ARG A 36 -13.21 7.69 -4.38
C ARG A 36 -14.07 7.93 -3.15
N THR A 37 -15.07 8.79 -3.30
CA THR A 37 -16.05 9.08 -2.23
C THR A 37 -17.47 8.79 -2.69
N ASN A 38 -18.47 9.03 -1.83
CA ASN A 38 -19.88 8.81 -2.13
C ASN A 38 -20.26 9.23 -3.55
N VAL A 39 -20.84 8.30 -4.30
CA VAL A 39 -21.32 8.49 -5.68
C VAL A 39 -20.32 9.23 -6.59
N ASP A 40 -19.02 9.02 -6.36
CA ASP A 40 -17.92 9.66 -7.09
C ASP A 40 -17.95 11.21 -7.06
N VAL A 41 -18.42 11.81 -5.97
CA VAL A 41 -18.25 13.26 -5.75
C VAL A 41 -16.77 13.65 -5.81
N VAL A 42 -15.91 12.78 -5.29
CA VAL A 42 -14.46 12.82 -5.55
C VAL A 42 -14.04 11.51 -6.21
N ASP A 43 -13.40 11.59 -7.35
CA ASP A 43 -12.67 10.50 -8.02
C ASP A 43 -11.35 11.11 -8.49
N SER A 44 -10.30 10.90 -7.71
CA SER A 44 -9.06 11.65 -7.87
C SER A 44 -7.81 10.83 -7.50
N TRP A 45 -6.67 11.37 -7.91
CA TRP A 45 -5.37 10.93 -7.44
C TRP A 45 -4.77 11.97 -6.50
N ILE A 46 -4.22 11.49 -5.39
CA ILE A 46 -3.43 12.27 -4.42
C ILE A 46 -2.02 11.68 -4.44
N ILE A 47 -1.02 12.53 -4.65
CA ILE A 47 0.36 12.08 -4.70
C ILE A 47 1.13 12.79 -3.60
N PHE A 48 1.78 12.02 -2.75
CA PHE A 48 2.73 12.52 -1.76
C PHE A 48 4.13 12.37 -2.35
N LEU A 49 4.80 13.51 -2.53
CA LEU A 49 6.20 13.58 -2.95
C LEU A 49 7.03 13.98 -1.75
N PHE A 50 8.03 13.20 -1.42
CA PHE A 50 8.91 13.45 -0.29
C PHE A 50 10.37 13.39 -0.73
N TYR A 51 11.14 14.37 -0.26
CA TYR A 51 12.58 14.41 -0.42
C TYR A 51 13.24 14.85 0.90
N ASP A 52 14.13 14.03 1.43
CA ASP A 52 14.90 14.33 2.65
C ASP A 52 16.08 15.26 2.33
N GLY A 53 15.73 16.51 2.06
CA GLY A 53 16.68 17.55 1.72
C GLY A 53 15.99 18.87 1.35
N PRO A 54 16.73 19.96 1.23
CA PRO A 54 16.15 21.28 0.94
C PRO A 54 15.55 21.38 -0.46
N THR A 55 16.10 20.66 -1.43
CA THR A 55 15.66 20.68 -2.83
C THR A 55 15.95 19.33 -3.47
N PRO A 56 14.95 18.67 -4.09
CA PRO A 56 15.18 17.44 -4.85
C PRO A 56 16.02 17.74 -6.10
N PRO A 57 16.80 16.78 -6.61
CA PRO A 57 17.42 16.86 -7.91
C PRO A 57 16.43 17.21 -9.02
N ALA A 58 16.86 17.99 -10.00
CA ALA A 58 16.01 18.32 -11.15
C ALA A 58 15.52 17.06 -11.86
N GLY A 59 14.23 17.03 -12.22
CA GLY A 59 13.62 15.92 -12.93
C GLY A 59 13.18 14.74 -12.07
N MET A 60 13.54 14.69 -10.78
CA MET A 60 13.27 13.54 -9.92
C MET A 60 11.78 13.15 -9.85
N PHE A 61 10.89 14.12 -9.83
CA PHE A 61 9.44 13.92 -9.72
C PHE A 61 8.66 14.33 -10.96
N ASP A 62 9.32 14.63 -12.09
CA ASP A 62 8.66 15.13 -13.30
C ASP A 62 7.57 14.19 -13.80
N ASN A 63 7.78 12.88 -13.76
CA ASN A 63 6.77 11.89 -14.15
C ASN A 63 5.45 11.99 -13.35
N PHE A 64 5.50 12.58 -12.16
CA PHE A 64 4.33 12.82 -11.32
C PHE A 64 3.77 14.23 -11.45
N THR A 65 4.60 15.21 -11.75
CA THR A 65 4.18 16.62 -11.86
C THR A 65 3.68 16.97 -13.25
N ASP A 66 4.17 16.31 -14.30
CA ASP A 66 3.78 16.56 -15.70
C ASP A 66 2.40 16.02 -16.08
N VAL A 67 1.65 15.46 -15.13
CA VAL A 67 0.25 15.02 -15.36
C VAL A 67 -0.78 16.12 -15.13
N ASN A 68 -0.37 17.39 -15.07
CA ASN A 68 -1.21 18.57 -14.82
C ASN A 68 -2.03 18.44 -13.55
N PRO A 69 -1.45 18.72 -12.38
CA PRO A 69 -2.18 18.73 -11.11
C PRO A 69 -3.26 19.82 -11.09
N LEU A 70 -4.42 19.50 -10.52
CA LEU A 70 -5.45 20.48 -10.21
C LEU A 70 -5.00 21.40 -9.05
N LEU A 71 -4.25 20.82 -8.12
CA LEU A 71 -3.70 21.49 -6.95
C LEU A 71 -2.30 20.95 -6.68
N ASP A 72 -1.32 21.84 -6.64
CA ASP A 72 0.03 21.54 -6.18
C ASP A 72 0.30 22.32 -4.88
N THR A 73 0.70 21.57 -3.84
CA THR A 73 1.02 22.11 -2.51
C THR A 73 2.44 21.78 -2.09
N THR A 74 3.26 21.33 -3.03
CA THR A 74 4.68 20.99 -2.78
C THR A 74 5.45 22.24 -2.36
N ARG A 75 6.25 22.11 -1.33
CA ARG A 75 7.15 23.14 -0.83
C ARG A 75 8.12 22.55 0.17
N THR A 76 9.22 23.22 0.43
CA THR A 76 10.11 22.89 1.53
C THR A 76 9.42 23.11 2.87
N ARG A 77 9.45 22.09 3.74
CA ARG A 77 8.81 22.07 5.06
C ARG A 77 9.77 21.54 6.10
N THR A 78 9.54 21.90 7.37
CA THR A 78 10.11 21.10 8.47
C THR A 78 9.31 19.82 8.62
N TYR A 79 9.89 18.79 9.24
CA TYR A 79 9.16 17.55 9.53
C TYR A 79 7.89 17.80 10.37
N ALA A 80 7.98 18.69 11.38
CA ALA A 80 6.82 19.05 12.19
C ALA A 80 5.70 19.72 11.37
N ASP A 81 6.04 20.62 10.43
CA ASP A 81 5.06 21.25 9.53
C ASP A 81 4.44 20.21 8.58
N LEU A 82 5.24 19.26 8.06
CA LEU A 82 4.74 18.17 7.24
C LEU A 82 3.71 17.32 7.99
N MET A 83 4.02 16.92 9.22
CA MET A 83 3.11 16.13 10.05
C MET A 83 1.82 16.89 10.38
N ALA A 84 1.92 18.17 10.75
CA ALA A 84 0.75 18.99 11.01
C ALA A 84 -0.11 19.18 9.75
N TYR A 85 0.52 19.40 8.60
CA TYR A 85 -0.17 19.56 7.33
C TYR A 85 -0.91 18.29 6.90
N SER A 86 -0.37 17.10 7.19
CA SER A 86 -0.97 15.82 6.80
C SER A 86 -2.18 15.42 7.66
N ASN A 87 -2.48 16.12 8.75
CA ASN A 87 -3.59 15.78 9.65
C ASN A 87 -4.98 15.79 8.99
N TRP A 88 -5.15 16.49 7.87
CA TRP A 88 -6.43 16.56 7.16
C TRP A 88 -6.85 15.22 6.53
N VAL A 89 -5.91 14.32 6.25
CA VAL A 89 -6.22 12.98 5.73
C VAL A 89 -6.80 12.05 6.80
N VAL A 90 -6.72 12.43 8.08
CA VAL A 90 -7.23 11.61 9.19
C VAL A 90 -8.71 11.88 9.41
N LEU A 91 -9.55 10.91 9.08
CA LEU A 91 -11.01 10.97 9.23
C LEU A 91 -11.42 10.63 10.66
N LYS A 92 -11.51 11.64 11.53
CA LYS A 92 -11.90 11.46 12.92
C LYS A 92 -13.36 11.02 13.06
N GLY A 93 -13.61 9.97 13.87
CA GLY A 93 -14.96 9.46 14.12
C GLY A 93 -15.49 8.50 13.07
N PHE A 94 -14.68 8.15 12.08
CA PHE A 94 -15.00 7.12 11.09
C PHE A 94 -14.56 5.74 11.57
N VAL A 95 -15.23 4.71 11.06
CA VAL A 95 -14.74 3.33 11.07
C VAL A 95 -13.79 3.20 9.89
N VAL A 96 -12.66 2.54 10.08
CA VAL A 96 -11.64 2.40 9.05
C VAL A 96 -11.18 0.96 8.97
N ASP A 97 -11.33 0.36 7.79
CA ASP A 97 -10.72 -0.91 7.43
C ASP A 97 -9.50 -0.66 6.55
N ILE A 98 -8.38 -1.28 6.89
CA ILE A 98 -7.14 -1.22 6.10
C ILE A 98 -6.69 -2.65 5.82
N ALA A 99 -6.27 -2.89 4.58
CA ALA A 99 -5.64 -4.14 4.15
C ALA A 99 -4.46 -3.86 3.21
N THR A 100 -3.65 -4.86 2.96
CA THR A 100 -2.46 -4.69 2.11
C THR A 100 -2.17 -5.93 1.28
N GLU A 101 -1.51 -5.72 0.14
CA GLU A 101 -0.83 -6.78 -0.61
C GLU A 101 0.53 -6.29 -1.10
N THR A 102 1.50 -7.20 -1.04
CA THR A 102 2.81 -7.00 -1.67
C THR A 102 2.76 -7.50 -3.10
N VAL A 103 3.18 -6.66 -4.03
CA VAL A 103 3.13 -6.94 -5.48
C VAL A 103 4.51 -6.68 -6.09
N PRO A 104 5.11 -7.65 -6.82
CA PRO A 104 6.33 -7.37 -7.55
C PRO A 104 6.01 -6.43 -8.71
N ILE A 105 6.95 -5.56 -9.08
CA ILE A 105 6.73 -4.69 -10.24
C ILE A 105 6.76 -5.50 -11.54
N PRO A 106 5.83 -5.23 -12.47
CA PRO A 106 5.83 -5.84 -13.80
C PRO A 106 6.91 -5.25 -14.70
N LYS A 107 7.19 -5.90 -15.83
CA LYS A 107 7.94 -5.26 -16.92
C LYS A 107 7.20 -4.02 -17.42
N ALA A 108 7.92 -3.08 -18.01
CA ALA A 108 7.33 -1.83 -18.50
C ALA A 108 6.18 -2.06 -19.54
N ALA A 109 6.24 -3.14 -20.31
CA ALA A 109 5.19 -3.49 -21.27
C ALA A 109 3.90 -3.98 -20.60
N ASP A 110 4.00 -4.59 -19.40
CA ASP A 110 2.91 -5.29 -18.74
C ASP A 110 2.22 -4.43 -17.66
N VAL A 111 2.62 -3.14 -17.54
CA VAL A 111 2.10 -2.22 -16.48
C VAL A 111 0.59 -2.04 -16.57
N GLU A 112 0.04 -1.90 -17.78
CA GLU A 112 -1.40 -1.69 -17.96
C GLU A 112 -2.18 -2.95 -17.61
N GLU A 113 -1.69 -4.12 -17.98
CA GLU A 113 -2.28 -5.40 -17.63
C GLU A 113 -2.27 -5.59 -16.11
N VAL A 114 -1.12 -5.44 -15.47
CA VAL A 114 -0.95 -5.77 -14.05
C VAL A 114 -1.49 -4.64 -13.17
N PHE A 115 -0.91 -3.44 -13.23
CA PHE A 115 -1.33 -2.36 -12.32
C PHE A 115 -2.69 -1.79 -12.70
N GLY A 116 -2.97 -1.66 -14.00
CA GLY A 116 -4.30 -1.30 -14.50
C GLY A 116 -5.35 -2.33 -14.09
N GLY A 117 -5.05 -3.62 -14.21
CA GLY A 117 -5.91 -4.72 -13.78
C GLY A 117 -6.22 -4.71 -12.29
N LEU A 118 -5.21 -4.45 -11.42
CA LEU A 118 -5.39 -4.30 -9.97
C LEU A 118 -6.21 -3.05 -9.63
N HIS A 119 -5.92 -1.92 -10.27
CA HIS A 119 -6.68 -0.69 -10.10
C HIS A 119 -8.16 -0.88 -10.48
N ASN A 120 -8.42 -1.50 -11.62
CA ASN A 120 -9.77 -1.78 -12.07
C ASN A 120 -10.50 -2.77 -11.15
N HIS A 121 -9.81 -3.79 -10.61
CA HIS A 121 -10.40 -4.68 -9.62
C HIS A 121 -10.86 -3.92 -8.37
N TRP A 122 -9.97 -3.09 -7.79
CA TRP A 122 -10.34 -2.24 -6.66
C TRP A 122 -11.53 -1.34 -6.98
N ARG A 123 -11.56 -0.71 -8.14
CA ARG A 123 -12.69 0.13 -8.56
C ARG A 123 -13.99 -0.65 -8.64
N ASN A 124 -13.99 -1.82 -9.27
CA ASN A 124 -15.18 -2.66 -9.44
C ASN A 124 -15.75 -3.11 -8.08
N VAL A 125 -14.90 -3.47 -7.12
CA VAL A 125 -15.34 -3.79 -5.76
C VAL A 125 -15.88 -2.54 -5.07
N THR A 126 -15.17 -1.40 -5.17
CA THR A 126 -15.59 -0.12 -4.59
C THR A 126 -16.94 0.36 -5.12
N ASP A 127 -17.28 0.10 -6.40
CA ASP A 127 -18.58 0.46 -6.97
C ASP A 127 -19.75 -0.05 -6.13
N THR A 128 -19.59 -1.20 -5.47
CA THR A 128 -20.63 -1.79 -4.60
C THR A 128 -20.83 -1.04 -3.28
N THR A 129 -19.93 -0.12 -2.94
CA THR A 129 -19.90 0.61 -1.66
C THR A 129 -20.19 2.10 -1.78
N LEU A 130 -20.30 2.66 -2.98
CA LEU A 130 -20.40 4.11 -3.18
C LEU A 130 -21.64 4.75 -2.55
N LEU A 131 -22.64 3.97 -2.19
CA LEU A 131 -23.84 4.42 -1.47
C LEU A 131 -23.69 4.32 0.06
N GLU A 132 -22.56 3.78 0.57
CA GLU A 132 -22.31 3.73 2.01
C GLU A 132 -22.12 5.14 2.56
N PRO A 133 -22.84 5.52 3.64
CA PRO A 133 -22.70 6.85 4.22
C PRO A 133 -21.27 7.17 4.65
N GLY A 134 -20.75 8.28 4.14
CA GLY A 134 -19.40 8.75 4.46
C GLY A 134 -18.27 7.95 3.84
N ILE A 135 -18.55 7.08 2.85
CA ILE A 135 -17.50 6.27 2.23
C ILE A 135 -16.38 7.13 1.66
N VAL A 136 -15.16 6.81 2.06
CA VAL A 136 -13.91 7.20 1.42
C VAL A 136 -13.13 5.91 1.17
N ALA A 137 -13.00 5.55 -0.08
CA ALA A 137 -12.27 4.37 -0.54
C ALA A 137 -10.97 4.81 -1.18
N SER A 138 -9.85 4.19 -0.82
CA SER A 138 -8.57 4.47 -1.45
C SER A 138 -7.74 3.22 -1.71
N ILE A 139 -6.87 3.32 -2.72
CA ILE A 139 -5.79 2.38 -3.00
C ILE A 139 -4.50 3.16 -3.18
N ALA A 140 -3.53 2.89 -2.33
CA ALA A 140 -2.22 3.56 -2.34
C ALA A 140 -1.13 2.62 -2.83
N TRP A 141 -0.32 3.13 -3.75
CA TRP A 141 0.80 2.45 -4.39
C TRP A 141 2.09 2.97 -3.78
N GLN A 142 2.76 2.14 -2.97
CA GLN A 142 3.95 2.54 -2.21
C GLN A 142 5.17 1.77 -2.71
N PRO A 143 6.17 2.45 -3.30
CA PRO A 143 7.41 1.82 -3.72
C PRO A 143 8.12 1.09 -2.57
N PHE A 144 8.46 -0.16 -2.81
CA PHE A 144 9.28 -0.98 -1.93
C PHE A 144 10.42 -1.61 -2.75
N PRO A 145 11.39 -0.78 -3.20
CA PRO A 145 12.49 -1.27 -3.98
C PRO A 145 13.37 -2.24 -3.18
N LYS A 146 13.99 -3.18 -3.85
CA LYS A 146 14.90 -4.18 -3.27
C LYS A 146 16.02 -3.58 -2.41
N ALA A 147 16.37 -2.33 -2.64
CA ALA A 147 17.33 -1.60 -1.81
C ALA A 147 16.87 -1.49 -0.34
N ILE A 148 15.56 -1.35 -0.08
CA ILE A 148 15.01 -1.32 1.28
C ILE A 148 15.27 -2.65 1.99
N ALA A 149 14.99 -3.78 1.34
CA ALA A 149 15.24 -5.11 1.91
C ALA A 149 16.73 -5.32 2.20
N ARG A 150 17.63 -4.88 1.30
CA ARG A 150 19.08 -4.93 1.52
C ARG A 150 19.53 -4.11 2.73
N GLU A 151 19.02 -2.90 2.87
CA GLU A 151 19.37 -2.04 4.01
C GLU A 151 18.81 -2.57 5.33
N ALA A 152 17.58 -3.14 5.32
CA ALA A 152 17.01 -3.79 6.48
C ALA A 152 17.90 -4.93 6.98
N ARG A 153 18.32 -5.84 6.11
CA ARG A 153 19.19 -6.97 6.45
C ARG A 153 20.56 -6.57 6.97
N LYS A 154 21.12 -5.46 6.50
CA LYS A 154 22.41 -4.94 7.01
C LYS A 154 22.31 -4.43 8.44
N ARG A 155 21.15 -3.91 8.83
CA ARG A 155 20.95 -3.29 10.14
C ARG A 155 20.52 -4.31 11.20
N SER A 156 19.51 -5.08 10.91
CA SER A 156 18.99 -6.13 11.80
C SER A 156 18.05 -7.04 11.00
N PRO A 157 18.09 -8.34 11.21
CA PRO A 157 17.06 -9.22 10.68
C PRO A 157 15.71 -8.87 11.30
N ASP A 158 14.65 -8.96 10.51
CA ASP A 158 13.26 -8.79 10.93
C ASP A 158 12.41 -10.00 10.52
N LEU A 159 11.18 -10.08 11.04
CA LEU A 159 10.30 -11.22 10.75
C LEU A 159 9.81 -11.25 9.31
N ILE A 160 9.71 -10.11 8.66
CA ILE A 160 9.27 -10.03 7.25
C ILE A 160 10.33 -10.61 6.35
N ASP A 161 11.60 -10.29 6.60
CA ASP A 161 12.76 -10.73 5.82
C ASP A 161 12.48 -10.73 4.31
N ALA A 162 12.03 -9.57 3.82
CA ALA A 162 11.70 -9.40 2.42
C ALA A 162 12.89 -9.73 1.53
N ASP A 163 12.65 -10.51 0.47
CA ASP A 163 13.69 -10.84 -0.50
C ASP A 163 14.08 -9.59 -1.30
N ASP A 164 15.38 -9.47 -1.58
CA ASP A 164 15.96 -8.38 -2.38
C ASP A 164 16.26 -8.80 -3.83
N ASP A 165 15.55 -9.80 -4.32
CA ASP A 165 15.61 -10.34 -5.69
C ASP A 165 14.92 -9.40 -6.69
N HIS A 166 13.73 -8.90 -6.33
CA HIS A 166 12.88 -8.06 -7.18
C HIS A 166 12.40 -6.81 -6.44
N ASP A 167 12.22 -5.74 -7.20
CA ASP A 167 11.53 -4.56 -6.71
C ASP A 167 10.03 -4.84 -6.55
N LYS A 168 9.42 -4.29 -5.51
CA LYS A 168 8.03 -4.55 -5.11
C LYS A 168 7.29 -3.25 -4.83
N LEU A 169 5.99 -3.33 -4.77
CA LEU A 169 5.11 -2.32 -4.19
C LEU A 169 4.40 -2.91 -2.98
N ILE A 170 4.19 -2.08 -1.97
CA ILE A 170 3.18 -2.32 -0.95
C ILE A 170 1.93 -1.59 -1.41
N ILE A 171 0.87 -2.33 -1.69
CA ILE A 171 -0.44 -1.76 -1.97
C ILE A 171 -1.21 -1.70 -0.66
N GLU A 172 -1.65 -0.51 -0.28
CA GLU A 172 -2.57 -0.29 0.83
C GLU A 172 -3.97 -0.05 0.27
N MET A 173 -4.94 -0.73 0.81
CA MET A 173 -6.37 -0.55 0.49
C MET A 173 -7.08 -0.08 1.75
N ASN A 174 -7.88 0.97 1.62
CA ASN A 174 -8.56 1.61 2.73
C ASN A 174 -10.03 1.87 2.39
N TYR A 175 -10.92 1.53 3.33
CA TYR A 175 -12.33 1.91 3.34
C TYR A 175 -12.64 2.59 4.66
N ALA A 176 -12.92 3.90 4.62
CA ALA A 176 -13.43 4.64 5.76
C ALA A 176 -14.92 4.92 5.55
N PHE A 177 -15.74 4.75 6.59
CA PHE A 177 -17.20 4.93 6.52
C PHE A 177 -17.75 5.37 7.89
N SER A 178 -18.96 5.95 7.92
CA SER A 178 -19.47 6.57 9.14
C SER A 178 -20.35 5.65 9.99
N LEU A 179 -20.89 4.56 9.46
CA LEU A 179 -21.84 3.70 10.18
C LEU A 179 -21.18 2.43 10.73
N GLN A 180 -21.06 2.34 12.04
CA GLN A 180 -20.57 1.12 12.72
C GLN A 180 -21.41 -0.12 12.38
N SER A 181 -22.68 0.01 12.10
CA SER A 181 -23.56 -1.11 11.69
C SER A 181 -23.18 -1.72 10.35
N SER A 182 -22.45 -1.00 9.51
CA SER A 182 -21.97 -1.49 8.22
C SER A 182 -20.66 -2.28 8.31
N TYR A 183 -20.03 -2.36 9.49
CA TYR A 183 -18.70 -2.92 9.67
C TYR A 183 -18.56 -4.34 9.07
N GLY A 184 -19.51 -5.25 9.34
CA GLY A 184 -19.43 -6.63 8.84
C GLY A 184 -19.41 -6.69 7.29
N ARG A 185 -20.31 -5.93 6.65
CA ARG A 185 -20.39 -5.85 5.19
C ARG A 185 -19.14 -5.19 4.58
N MET A 186 -18.64 -4.13 5.22
CA MET A 186 -17.44 -3.46 4.74
C MET A 186 -16.19 -4.33 4.92
N ALA A 187 -16.12 -5.10 6.01
CA ALA A 187 -15.07 -6.11 6.20
C ALA A 187 -15.10 -7.20 5.10
N ASP A 188 -16.29 -7.66 4.68
CA ASP A 188 -16.42 -8.60 3.56
C ASP A 188 -15.99 -7.95 2.24
N THR A 189 -16.31 -6.66 2.03
CA THR A 189 -15.86 -5.89 0.88
C THR A 189 -14.32 -5.75 0.87
N MET A 190 -13.72 -5.47 2.01
CA MET A 190 -12.26 -5.41 2.14
C MET A 190 -11.62 -6.76 1.79
N GLU A 191 -12.20 -7.87 2.27
CA GLU A 191 -11.73 -9.22 1.97
C GLU A 191 -11.81 -9.53 0.48
N ALA A 192 -12.92 -9.17 -0.18
CA ALA A 192 -13.05 -9.29 -1.64
C ALA A 192 -12.01 -8.45 -2.39
N THR A 193 -11.65 -7.28 -1.85
CA THR A 193 -10.66 -6.39 -2.45
C THR A 193 -9.25 -6.99 -2.39
N TYR A 194 -8.74 -7.25 -1.20
CA TYR A 194 -7.36 -7.78 -1.09
C TYR A 194 -7.25 -9.21 -1.59
N GLY A 195 -8.29 -10.02 -1.43
CA GLY A 195 -8.35 -11.39 -1.95
C GLY A 195 -8.24 -11.42 -3.47
N GLY A 196 -9.02 -10.60 -4.16
CA GLY A 196 -8.95 -10.51 -5.61
C GLY A 196 -7.66 -9.88 -6.15
N VAL A 197 -7.02 -8.97 -5.40
CA VAL A 197 -5.65 -8.53 -5.69
C VAL A 197 -4.68 -9.70 -5.60
N ARG A 198 -4.75 -10.46 -4.50
CA ARG A 198 -3.89 -11.62 -4.26
C ARG A 198 -4.03 -12.69 -5.33
N GLU A 199 -5.26 -13.06 -5.68
CA GLU A 199 -5.54 -14.05 -6.72
C GLU A 199 -4.91 -13.68 -8.06
N ARG A 200 -5.05 -12.43 -8.50
CA ARG A 200 -4.45 -11.93 -9.74
C ARG A 200 -2.95 -11.98 -9.71
N VAL A 201 -2.34 -11.51 -8.63
CA VAL A 201 -0.87 -11.54 -8.47
C VAL A 201 -0.33 -12.96 -8.57
N LEU A 202 -0.98 -13.92 -7.90
CA LEU A 202 -0.57 -15.32 -7.97
C LEU A 202 -0.76 -15.92 -9.36
N ALA A 203 -1.85 -15.58 -10.06
CA ALA A 203 -2.07 -16.02 -11.44
C ALA A 203 -0.98 -15.48 -12.37
N TRP A 204 -0.63 -14.21 -12.29
CA TRP A 204 0.45 -13.60 -13.07
C TRP A 204 1.85 -14.12 -12.70
N GLN A 205 2.06 -14.54 -11.46
CA GLN A 205 3.29 -15.26 -11.10
C GLN A 205 3.31 -16.64 -11.74
N GLN A 206 2.18 -17.33 -11.79
CA GLN A 206 2.07 -18.68 -12.34
C GLN A 206 2.27 -18.70 -13.86
N ASP A 207 1.76 -17.72 -14.59
CA ASP A 207 1.90 -17.63 -16.05
C ASP A 207 3.20 -16.91 -16.51
N GLY A 208 3.98 -16.34 -15.57
CA GLY A 208 5.27 -15.70 -15.84
C GLY A 208 5.18 -14.21 -16.21
N THR A 209 3.99 -13.60 -16.18
CA THR A 209 3.80 -12.14 -16.33
C THR A 209 4.49 -11.37 -15.20
N LEU A 210 4.38 -11.89 -13.96
CA LEU A 210 5.12 -11.40 -12.80
C LEU A 210 6.22 -12.38 -12.37
N PRO A 211 7.34 -11.89 -11.81
CA PRO A 211 8.39 -12.75 -11.30
C PRO A 211 7.92 -13.54 -10.07
N GLN A 212 8.42 -14.77 -9.94
CA GLN A 212 8.26 -15.57 -8.73
C GLN A 212 9.13 -14.97 -7.63
N THR A 213 8.51 -14.47 -6.57
CA THR A 213 9.20 -13.91 -5.41
C THR A 213 8.33 -14.04 -4.16
N TYR A 214 8.96 -13.96 -3.01
CA TYR A 214 8.27 -13.97 -1.73
C TYR A 214 7.45 -12.68 -1.52
N LEU A 215 6.19 -12.84 -1.12
CA LEU A 215 5.20 -11.78 -0.97
C LEU A 215 4.62 -11.79 0.46
N PRO A 216 5.29 -11.18 1.44
CA PRO A 216 4.76 -11.07 2.81
C PRO A 216 3.55 -10.12 2.87
N VAL A 217 2.74 -10.23 3.92
CA VAL A 217 1.82 -9.15 4.31
C VAL A 217 2.61 -8.08 5.05
N PHE A 218 2.48 -6.82 4.65
CA PHE A 218 3.10 -5.71 5.36
C PHE A 218 2.29 -5.40 6.62
N MET A 219 2.82 -5.78 7.79
CA MET A 219 2.09 -5.80 9.07
C MET A 219 1.41 -4.46 9.42
N ASN A 220 2.01 -3.32 9.07
CA ASN A 220 1.46 -2.01 9.40
C ASN A 220 0.06 -1.75 8.81
N TYR A 221 -0.28 -2.45 7.72
CA TYR A 221 -1.55 -2.35 7.01
C TYR A 221 -2.31 -3.68 6.97
N GLY A 222 -1.87 -4.67 7.77
CA GLY A 222 -2.49 -5.99 7.80
C GLY A 222 -3.91 -5.93 8.34
N PHE A 223 -4.89 -6.41 7.54
CA PHE A 223 -6.26 -6.57 7.98
C PHE A 223 -6.38 -7.78 8.90
N TYR A 224 -7.25 -7.69 9.90
CA TYR A 224 -7.37 -8.74 10.93
C TYR A 224 -7.78 -10.12 10.38
N ARG A 225 -8.35 -10.18 9.16
CA ARG A 225 -8.67 -11.44 8.45
C ARG A 225 -7.54 -11.93 7.54
N GLN A 226 -6.47 -11.15 7.35
CA GLN A 226 -5.31 -11.60 6.57
C GLN A 226 -4.43 -12.51 7.41
N ASP A 227 -4.01 -13.63 6.83
CA ASP A 227 -3.11 -14.58 7.49
C ASP A 227 -1.64 -14.08 7.42
N TYR A 228 -1.33 -13.10 8.26
CA TYR A 228 0.03 -12.56 8.37
C TYR A 228 1.05 -13.65 8.70
N TRP A 229 0.74 -14.49 9.68
CA TRP A 229 1.67 -15.50 10.17
C TRP A 229 1.91 -16.62 9.16
N GLY A 230 0.88 -17.08 8.47
CA GLY A 230 0.98 -18.09 7.42
C GLY A 230 1.71 -17.58 6.16
N ARG A 231 1.82 -16.27 6.02
CA ARG A 231 2.54 -15.61 4.91
C ARG A 231 4.02 -15.33 5.21
N LEU A 232 4.49 -15.55 6.45
CA LEU A 232 5.91 -15.49 6.78
C LEU A 232 6.67 -16.71 6.27
N LYS A 233 7.97 -16.57 6.05
CA LYS A 233 8.85 -17.70 5.82
C LYS A 233 8.76 -18.67 7.02
N PRO A 234 8.77 -19.99 6.79
CA PRO A 234 8.62 -20.98 7.86
C PRO A 234 9.59 -20.80 9.04
N GLU A 235 10.86 -20.51 8.74
CA GLU A 235 11.90 -20.25 9.73
C GLU A 235 11.63 -19.02 10.59
N ASN A 236 11.08 -17.95 10.01
CA ASN A 236 10.73 -16.71 10.72
C ASN A 236 9.50 -16.91 11.59
N ARG A 237 8.52 -17.67 11.12
CA ARG A 237 7.36 -18.06 11.93
C ARG A 237 7.79 -18.93 13.12
N ALA A 238 8.69 -19.91 12.90
CA ALA A 238 9.23 -20.73 13.98
C ALA A 238 10.03 -19.89 14.99
N LEU A 239 10.80 -18.90 14.51
CA LEU A 239 11.51 -17.95 15.37
C LEU A 239 10.53 -17.13 16.21
N ALA A 240 9.49 -16.58 15.61
CA ALA A 240 8.48 -15.77 16.31
C ALA A 240 7.81 -16.58 17.42
N LYS A 241 7.46 -17.84 17.15
CA LYS A 241 6.86 -18.74 18.15
C LYS A 241 7.83 -19.04 19.30
N ARG A 242 9.08 -19.35 19.00
CA ARG A 242 10.11 -19.58 20.05
C ARG A 242 10.32 -18.33 20.92
N VAL A 243 10.42 -17.15 20.31
CA VAL A 243 10.55 -15.89 21.05
C VAL A 243 9.32 -15.66 21.93
N GLN A 244 8.12 -15.92 21.44
CA GLN A 244 6.90 -15.83 22.25
C GLN A 244 6.96 -16.76 23.48
N GLU A 245 7.34 -18.02 23.28
CA GLU A 245 7.44 -18.99 24.38
C GLU A 245 8.47 -18.58 25.45
N GLU A 246 9.55 -17.94 25.03
CA GLU A 246 10.63 -17.46 25.92
C GLU A 246 10.26 -16.20 26.67
N VAL A 247 9.70 -15.18 25.99
CA VAL A 247 9.52 -13.83 26.57
C VAL A 247 8.10 -13.56 27.07
N ASP A 248 7.12 -14.34 26.59
CA ASP A 248 5.70 -14.26 27.01
C ASP A 248 5.11 -15.63 27.34
N PRO A 249 5.73 -16.41 28.26
CA PRO A 249 5.29 -17.77 28.58
C PRO A 249 3.87 -17.82 29.12
N ASN A 250 3.37 -16.74 29.73
CA ASN A 250 2.01 -16.63 30.23
C ASN A 250 1.00 -16.09 29.21
N GLY A 251 1.42 -15.79 28.00
CA GLY A 251 0.57 -15.34 26.91
C GLY A 251 -0.11 -13.99 27.14
N LEU A 252 0.55 -13.04 27.81
CA LEU A 252 0.03 -11.70 28.08
C LEU A 252 -0.34 -10.98 26.79
N PHE A 253 0.61 -10.91 25.84
CA PHE A 253 0.37 -10.27 24.55
C PHE A 253 -0.70 -10.98 23.75
N ARG A 254 -0.76 -12.30 23.79
CA ARG A 254 -1.78 -13.07 23.11
C ARG A 254 -3.19 -12.85 23.68
N THR A 255 -3.33 -12.75 25.01
CA THR A 255 -4.61 -12.77 25.69
C THR A 255 -5.12 -11.40 26.12
N ARG A 256 -4.24 -10.42 26.31
CA ARG A 256 -4.59 -9.10 26.88
C ARG A 256 -4.46 -7.95 25.89
N THR A 257 -3.66 -8.10 24.83
CA THR A 257 -3.47 -7.03 23.84
C THR A 257 -4.09 -7.34 22.48
N GLY A 258 -4.59 -8.54 22.26
CA GLY A 258 -5.20 -8.98 21.01
C GLY A 258 -4.20 -9.20 19.84
N GLY A 259 -2.90 -9.00 20.09
CA GLY A 259 -1.87 -8.96 19.08
C GLY A 259 -1.13 -10.28 18.84
N TRP A 260 0.03 -10.45 19.39
CA TRP A 260 1.03 -11.47 19.06
C TRP A 260 0.54 -12.93 19.16
N ARG A 261 0.29 -13.58 18.01
CA ARG A 261 -0.22 -14.97 17.92
C ARG A 261 0.49 -15.75 16.79
N PRO A 262 1.81 -15.91 16.84
CA PRO A 262 2.57 -16.60 15.80
C PRO A 262 2.21 -18.07 15.66
#